data_7f245149ace6a5afbad13a6b5d1387f9
#
_entry.id   7f245149ace6a5afbad13a6b5d1387f9
#
_cell.length_a   1.000
_cell.length_b   1.000
_cell.length_c   1.000
_cell.angle_alpha   90.00
_cell.angle_beta   90.00
_cell.angle_gamma   90.00
#
_symmetry.space_group_name_H-M   'P 1'
#
loop_
_entity.id
_entity.type
_entity.pdbx_description
1 polymer ?
#
loop_
_entity_poly.entity_id
_entity_poly.type
_entity_poly.pdbx_seq_one_letter_code
_entity_poly.pdbx_strand_id
1 'polypeptide(L)'
;MKFFHYSTGLITGLLFAGVVNAEISFGGYLAGRHALSAKDFDAAATYLSRVIKDDLENPELLNGLISVQVSLGNIAAAKHSADKLDLINVQTQLSNMVKVATQLHAREYGKAKRQINNDQGINPLLDKIVIGWALAEEGNFEDAKLIFDDIGEGSSLAQFSQMQKASMLAAYGRYQSALSTIDNLEMSSSRLSVDARVMKVQLLLKLNKTDEAAEYFSKFFGEGAGSDALTLRSQIEKHIDAPSIDSSLSLEAGISYAFYAIADILKDEADPNTSLLYVRLAQYLNANSQKAVLLAADLLEQMGQYDLAVAEYSKISSSSSYFLSSELGRVGALRAGGKTEAALEVLYFLSREFADNGIVHNSLGDFLRREERYSEAKSAYDKAIDIYREKNNITWVVLYARGITHERLDEWDKAESDFRNALTINPDQANVLNYLGYSLIDRGEKLDEAMTMIEKAVSLQPESGYIVDSLAWGLFKLGKYETAIPHIEKAAELMPVDPIVTDHLGDLYWAVGRQLEAKFQWRRALSFNPELKDATRIREKLRVGLDEVLINEGLKPTSDLYANDK
;
A
#
# COMPACT_ATOMS: atom_id res chain seq x y z
N MET A 1 -54.85 -9.66 69.12
CA MET A 1 -56.11 -10.36 68.82
C MET A 1 -56.35 -10.23 67.31
N LYS A 2 -56.53 -11.33 66.60
CA LYS A 2 -56.73 -11.62 65.19
C LYS A 2 -55.48 -12.02 64.43
N PHE A 3 -55.38 -13.33 64.31
CA PHE A 3 -54.55 -14.11 63.37
C PHE A 3 -55.03 -13.93 61.97
N PHE A 4 -54.06 -13.78 61.06
CA PHE A 4 -54.31 -14.04 59.60
C PHE A 4 -53.40 -15.16 59.15
N HIS A 5 -54.02 -16.21 58.68
CA HIS A 5 -53.42 -17.38 58.09
C HIS A 5 -52.95 -17.01 56.70
N TYR A 6 -51.71 -17.28 56.40
CA TYR A 6 -51.21 -17.36 54.98
C TYR A 6 -51.18 -18.82 54.55
N SER A 7 -52.03 -19.15 53.62
CA SER A 7 -52.01 -20.44 52.93
C SER A 7 -50.85 -20.45 51.93
N THR A 8 -49.93 -21.37 52.12
CA THR A 8 -48.86 -21.72 51.20
C THR A 8 -49.45 -22.46 50.01
N GLY A 9 -49.62 -21.74 48.89
CA GLY A 9 -49.87 -22.34 47.59
C GLY A 9 -48.54 -22.84 46.98
N LEU A 10 -48.39 -24.16 46.95
CA LEU A 10 -47.31 -24.83 46.22
C LEU A 10 -47.59 -24.70 44.71
N ILE A 11 -46.91 -23.80 44.04
CA ILE A 11 -46.86 -23.75 42.57
C ILE A 11 -45.81 -24.76 42.13
N THR A 12 -46.25 -25.94 41.70
CA THR A 12 -45.46 -26.93 40.98
C THR A 12 -45.15 -26.35 39.61
N GLY A 13 -44.04 -25.67 39.49
CA GLY A 13 -43.48 -25.28 38.18
C GLY A 13 -43.01 -26.56 37.47
N LEU A 14 -43.76 -27.02 36.51
CA LEU A 14 -43.28 -27.95 35.48
C LEU A 14 -42.09 -27.26 34.77
N LEU A 15 -40.90 -27.69 35.08
CA LEU A 15 -39.72 -27.48 34.26
C LEU A 15 -39.97 -28.24 32.95
N PHE A 16 -40.51 -27.57 31.96
CA PHE A 16 -40.30 -27.94 30.57
C PHE A 16 -38.77 -27.75 30.32
N ALA A 17 -38.03 -28.84 30.48
CA ALA A 17 -36.78 -29.00 29.79
C ALA A 17 -37.13 -29.11 28.28
N GLY A 18 -37.48 -27.96 27.69
CA GLY A 18 -37.47 -27.82 26.26
C GLY A 18 -36.03 -28.13 25.83
N VAL A 19 -35.89 -29.11 24.96
CA VAL A 19 -34.73 -29.26 24.14
C VAL A 19 -34.47 -27.86 23.60
N VAL A 20 -33.45 -27.19 24.12
CA VAL A 20 -32.89 -25.99 23.49
C VAL A 20 -32.30 -26.54 22.22
N ASN A 21 -33.10 -26.61 21.17
CA ASN A 21 -32.58 -26.59 19.82
C ASN A 21 -31.71 -25.38 19.80
N ALA A 22 -30.44 -25.58 19.51
CA ALA A 22 -29.47 -24.50 19.39
C ALA A 22 -30.12 -23.42 18.53
N GLU A 23 -30.68 -22.39 19.17
CA GLU A 23 -31.09 -21.20 18.46
C GLU A 23 -29.82 -20.72 17.79
N ILE A 24 -29.81 -20.76 16.44
CA ILE A 24 -28.78 -20.11 15.66
C ILE A 24 -28.55 -18.78 16.35
N SER A 25 -27.37 -18.58 16.90
CA SER A 25 -27.08 -17.36 17.64
C SER A 25 -27.11 -16.21 16.63
N PHE A 26 -28.28 -15.61 16.40
CA PHE A 26 -28.44 -14.46 15.51
C PHE A 26 -27.42 -13.37 15.86
N GLY A 27 -27.11 -13.20 17.13
CA GLY A 27 -26.05 -12.30 17.59
C GLY A 27 -24.68 -12.72 17.06
N GLY A 28 -24.35 -14.01 17.10
CA GLY A 28 -23.09 -14.55 16.57
C GLY A 28 -23.01 -14.40 15.04
N TYR A 29 -24.12 -14.66 14.34
CA TYR A 29 -24.22 -14.46 12.88
C TYR A 29 -23.99 -13.00 12.50
N LEU A 30 -24.71 -12.07 13.12
CA LEU A 30 -24.56 -10.63 12.85
C LEU A 30 -23.17 -10.12 13.22
N ALA A 31 -22.60 -10.56 14.35
CA ALA A 31 -21.25 -10.23 14.75
C ALA A 31 -20.21 -10.75 13.74
N GLY A 32 -20.37 -11.99 13.26
CA GLY A 32 -19.50 -12.56 12.23
C GLY A 32 -19.58 -11.81 10.90
N ARG A 33 -20.78 -11.45 10.46
CA ARG A 33 -20.97 -10.63 9.24
C ARG A 33 -20.43 -9.22 9.39
N HIS A 34 -20.63 -8.60 10.54
CA HIS A 34 -20.05 -7.29 10.82
C HIS A 34 -18.53 -7.34 10.81
N ALA A 35 -17.93 -8.32 11.48
CA ALA A 35 -16.49 -8.53 11.48
C ALA A 35 -15.93 -8.77 10.07
N LEU A 36 -16.63 -9.56 9.22
CA LEU A 36 -16.28 -9.70 7.80
C LEU A 36 -16.28 -8.36 7.05
N SER A 37 -17.33 -7.57 7.23
CA SER A 37 -17.46 -6.25 6.60
C SER A 37 -16.38 -5.27 7.09
N ALA A 38 -16.02 -5.37 8.37
CA ALA A 38 -14.95 -4.57 8.99
C ALA A 38 -13.54 -5.13 8.69
N LYS A 39 -13.44 -6.26 7.97
CA LYS A 39 -12.20 -6.98 7.70
C LYS A 39 -11.46 -7.43 8.99
N ASP A 40 -12.14 -7.52 10.13
CA ASP A 40 -11.61 -8.11 11.36
C ASP A 40 -11.63 -9.64 11.24
N PHE A 41 -10.55 -10.18 10.68
CA PHE A 41 -10.47 -11.61 10.36
C PHE A 41 -10.49 -12.51 11.58
N ASP A 42 -9.87 -12.14 12.69
CA ASP A 42 -9.86 -12.94 13.92
C ASP A 42 -11.24 -13.03 14.57
N ALA A 43 -11.93 -11.88 14.69
CA ALA A 43 -13.31 -11.85 15.18
C ALA A 43 -14.24 -12.62 14.24
N ALA A 44 -14.12 -12.41 12.90
CA ALA A 44 -14.91 -13.12 11.91
C ALA A 44 -14.72 -14.64 12.00
N ALA A 45 -13.47 -15.13 12.04
CA ALA A 45 -13.17 -16.55 12.20
C ALA A 45 -13.80 -17.12 13.48
N THR A 46 -13.71 -16.38 14.58
CA THR A 46 -14.26 -16.79 15.89
C THR A 46 -15.79 -16.91 15.85
N TYR A 47 -16.48 -15.87 15.39
CA TYR A 47 -17.95 -15.87 15.38
C TYR A 47 -18.51 -16.83 14.35
N LEU A 48 -17.99 -16.84 13.12
CA LEU A 48 -18.46 -17.74 12.05
C LEU A 48 -18.23 -19.21 12.42
N SER A 49 -17.09 -19.56 13.02
CA SER A 49 -16.80 -20.93 13.46
C SER A 49 -17.79 -21.43 14.53
N ARG A 50 -18.32 -20.54 15.39
CA ARG A 50 -19.34 -20.88 16.36
C ARG A 50 -20.69 -21.12 15.70
N VAL A 51 -21.11 -20.20 14.83
CA VAL A 51 -22.41 -20.27 14.15
C VAL A 51 -22.51 -21.50 13.26
N ILE A 52 -21.45 -21.85 12.55
CA ILE A 52 -21.42 -23.02 11.64
C ILE A 52 -21.56 -24.36 12.41
N LYS A 53 -21.23 -24.41 13.70
CA LYS A 53 -21.51 -25.63 14.49
C LYS A 53 -23.01 -25.91 14.62
N ASP A 54 -23.80 -24.85 14.61
CA ASP A 54 -25.26 -24.92 14.80
C ASP A 54 -26.00 -24.92 13.44
N ASP A 55 -25.39 -24.43 12.36
CA ASP A 55 -25.92 -24.38 11.00
C ASP A 55 -24.86 -24.85 9.99
N LEU A 56 -24.67 -26.16 9.90
CA LEU A 56 -23.70 -26.81 9.04
C LEU A 56 -24.07 -26.75 7.54
N GLU A 57 -25.30 -26.36 7.20
CA GLU A 57 -25.83 -26.40 5.84
C GLU A 57 -25.87 -25.03 5.15
N ASN A 58 -25.33 -23.98 5.77
CA ASN A 58 -25.35 -22.64 5.19
C ASN A 58 -24.09 -22.40 4.31
N PRO A 59 -24.24 -22.41 2.96
CA PRO A 59 -23.09 -22.29 2.07
C PRO A 59 -22.41 -20.93 2.14
N GLU A 60 -23.17 -19.84 2.37
CA GLU A 60 -22.60 -18.48 2.44
C GLU A 60 -21.70 -18.33 3.67
N LEU A 61 -22.13 -18.87 4.80
CA LEU A 61 -21.31 -18.85 6.03
C LEU A 61 -20.05 -19.70 5.89
N LEU A 62 -20.16 -20.89 5.28
CA LEU A 62 -19.01 -21.73 5.01
C LEU A 62 -18.03 -21.05 4.07
N ASN A 63 -18.52 -20.44 2.98
CA ASN A 63 -17.65 -19.71 2.04
C ASN A 63 -17.00 -18.47 2.69
N GLY A 64 -17.75 -17.73 3.51
CA GLY A 64 -17.21 -16.62 4.30
C GLY A 64 -16.13 -17.09 5.28
N LEU A 65 -16.33 -18.22 5.96
CA LEU A 65 -15.34 -18.80 6.87
C LEU A 65 -14.10 -19.27 6.10
N ILE A 66 -14.23 -19.87 4.92
CA ILE A 66 -13.10 -20.22 4.05
C ILE A 66 -12.29 -18.98 3.70
N SER A 67 -12.95 -17.89 3.29
CA SER A 67 -12.30 -16.63 2.95
C SER A 67 -11.46 -16.11 4.11
N VAL A 68 -12.04 -16.02 5.30
CA VAL A 68 -11.35 -15.55 6.51
C VAL A 68 -10.17 -16.45 6.89
N GLN A 69 -10.36 -17.77 6.86
CA GLN A 69 -9.31 -18.74 7.19
C GLN A 69 -8.14 -18.66 6.20
N VAL A 70 -8.42 -18.46 4.91
CA VAL A 70 -7.38 -18.21 3.90
C VAL A 70 -6.67 -16.88 4.18
N SER A 71 -7.40 -15.80 4.46
CA SER A 71 -6.82 -14.47 4.75
C SER A 71 -5.89 -14.51 5.97
N LEU A 72 -6.23 -15.30 6.99
CA LEU A 72 -5.38 -15.58 8.16
C LEU A 72 -4.22 -16.55 7.86
N GLY A 73 -4.16 -17.16 6.67
CA GLY A 73 -3.17 -18.19 6.32
C GLY A 73 -3.47 -19.59 6.90
N ASN A 74 -4.65 -19.79 7.50
CA ASN A 74 -5.07 -21.07 8.09
C ASN A 74 -5.64 -22.02 7.03
N ILE A 75 -4.83 -22.41 6.05
CA ILE A 75 -5.27 -23.19 4.88
C ILE A 75 -5.85 -24.57 5.26
N ALA A 76 -5.31 -25.19 6.31
CA ALA A 76 -5.85 -26.46 6.81
C ALA A 76 -7.30 -26.33 7.32
N ALA A 77 -7.61 -25.24 8.03
CA ALA A 77 -8.96 -24.94 8.49
C ALA A 77 -9.88 -24.56 7.32
N ALA A 78 -9.36 -23.78 6.35
CA ALA A 78 -10.08 -23.46 5.13
C ALA A 78 -10.46 -24.71 4.33
N LYS A 79 -9.54 -25.68 4.22
CA LYS A 79 -9.81 -26.97 3.57
C LYS A 79 -10.93 -27.73 4.30
N HIS A 80 -10.90 -27.79 5.63
CA HIS A 80 -11.96 -28.46 6.39
C HIS A 80 -13.33 -27.82 6.14
N SER A 81 -13.41 -26.50 6.01
CA SER A 81 -14.64 -25.79 5.66
C SER A 81 -15.05 -26.03 4.21
N ALA A 82 -14.09 -26.15 3.27
CA ALA A 82 -14.34 -26.51 1.89
C ALA A 82 -14.86 -27.96 1.75
N ASP A 83 -14.35 -28.91 2.53
CA ASP A 83 -14.83 -30.29 2.56
C ASP A 83 -16.28 -30.37 3.08
N LYS A 84 -16.71 -29.45 3.97
CA LYS A 84 -18.12 -29.37 4.41
C LYS A 84 -19.04 -28.89 3.31
N LEU A 85 -18.60 -27.99 2.43
CA LEU A 85 -19.38 -27.59 1.25
C LEU A 85 -19.64 -28.78 0.31
N ASP A 86 -18.67 -29.69 0.17
CA ASP A 86 -18.85 -30.91 -0.63
C ASP A 86 -19.94 -31.83 -0.03
N LEU A 87 -20.03 -31.92 1.30
CA LEU A 87 -21.07 -32.76 1.96
C LEU A 87 -22.49 -32.27 1.68
N ILE A 88 -22.69 -30.99 1.41
CA ILE A 88 -23.98 -30.40 1.03
C ILE A 88 -24.11 -30.19 -0.48
N ASN A 89 -23.22 -30.81 -1.28
CA ASN A 89 -23.17 -30.71 -2.74
C ASN A 89 -23.10 -29.28 -3.29
N VAL A 90 -22.41 -28.36 -2.56
CA VAL A 90 -22.17 -27.01 -2.98
C VAL A 90 -20.68 -26.84 -3.30
N GLN A 91 -20.38 -26.16 -4.40
CA GLN A 91 -19.04 -25.85 -4.81
C GLN A 91 -18.92 -24.36 -5.08
N THR A 92 -17.83 -23.77 -4.64
CA THR A 92 -17.50 -22.37 -4.92
C THR A 92 -16.09 -22.30 -5.52
N GLN A 93 -15.82 -21.27 -6.29
CA GLN A 93 -14.47 -21.04 -6.83
C GLN A 93 -13.42 -21.07 -5.72
N LEU A 94 -13.71 -20.43 -4.58
CA LEU A 94 -12.79 -20.38 -3.45
C LEU A 94 -12.57 -21.75 -2.81
N SER A 95 -13.63 -22.55 -2.62
CA SER A 95 -13.49 -23.92 -2.09
C SER A 95 -12.67 -24.81 -3.03
N ASN A 96 -12.88 -24.69 -4.33
CA ASN A 96 -12.10 -25.41 -5.33
C ASN A 96 -10.63 -24.97 -5.33
N MET A 97 -10.37 -23.67 -5.24
CA MET A 97 -9.03 -23.10 -5.17
C MET A 97 -8.25 -23.63 -3.96
N VAL A 98 -8.87 -23.67 -2.77
CA VAL A 98 -8.27 -24.22 -1.55
C VAL A 98 -7.99 -25.72 -1.70
N LYS A 99 -8.95 -26.49 -2.24
CA LYS A 99 -8.77 -27.94 -2.45
C LYS A 99 -7.65 -28.24 -3.44
N VAL A 100 -7.61 -27.56 -4.58
CA VAL A 100 -6.53 -27.73 -5.57
C VAL A 100 -5.18 -27.36 -4.94
N ALA A 101 -5.08 -26.23 -4.26
CA ALA A 101 -3.82 -25.82 -3.61
C ALA A 101 -3.35 -26.84 -2.56
N THR A 102 -4.27 -27.40 -1.76
CA THR A 102 -3.91 -28.41 -0.75
C THR A 102 -3.49 -29.73 -1.37
N GLN A 103 -4.10 -30.15 -2.49
CA GLN A 103 -3.67 -31.33 -3.24
C GLN A 103 -2.28 -31.15 -3.86
N LEU A 104 -2.00 -29.98 -4.44
CA LEU A 104 -0.69 -29.64 -4.99
C LEU A 104 0.40 -29.63 -3.91
N HIS A 105 0.12 -29.03 -2.76
CA HIS A 105 1.05 -29.02 -1.62
C HIS A 105 1.32 -30.44 -1.09
N ALA A 106 0.32 -31.31 -1.12
CA ALA A 106 0.45 -32.72 -0.77
C ALA A 106 1.07 -33.58 -1.87
N ARG A 107 1.47 -32.99 -3.02
CA ARG A 107 1.98 -33.67 -4.22
C ARG A 107 0.99 -34.66 -4.84
N GLU A 108 -0.30 -34.44 -4.65
CA GLU A 108 -1.37 -35.25 -5.22
C GLU A 108 -1.81 -34.72 -6.59
N TYR A 109 -0.85 -34.49 -7.50
CA TYR A 109 -1.06 -33.79 -8.80
C TYR A 109 -2.15 -34.45 -9.64
N GLY A 110 -2.20 -35.79 -9.66
CA GLY A 110 -3.25 -36.53 -10.35
C GLY A 110 -4.65 -36.29 -9.79
N LYS A 111 -4.81 -35.97 -8.48
CA LYS A 111 -6.10 -35.59 -7.91
C LYS A 111 -6.48 -34.17 -8.34
N ALA A 112 -5.56 -33.23 -8.28
CA ALA A 112 -5.77 -31.86 -8.73
C ALA A 112 -6.21 -31.81 -10.20
N LYS A 113 -5.52 -32.53 -11.08
CA LYS A 113 -5.83 -32.66 -12.51
C LYS A 113 -7.22 -33.27 -12.74
N ARG A 114 -7.59 -34.33 -12.00
CA ARG A 114 -8.95 -34.93 -12.10
C ARG A 114 -10.02 -33.98 -11.62
N GLN A 115 -9.78 -33.25 -10.52
CA GLN A 115 -10.73 -32.26 -10.01
C GLN A 115 -11.00 -31.19 -11.07
N ILE A 116 -9.95 -30.64 -11.68
CA ILE A 116 -10.07 -29.62 -12.73
C ILE A 116 -10.84 -30.18 -13.95
N ASN A 117 -10.51 -31.38 -14.40
CA ASN A 117 -11.16 -32.02 -15.56
C ASN A 117 -12.65 -32.37 -15.32
N ASN A 118 -13.10 -32.38 -14.07
CA ASN A 118 -14.50 -32.56 -13.68
C ASN A 118 -15.25 -31.25 -13.47
N ASP A 119 -14.82 -30.16 -14.08
CA ASP A 119 -15.37 -28.79 -13.94
C ASP A 119 -15.34 -28.24 -12.50
N GLN A 120 -14.43 -28.77 -11.67
CA GLN A 120 -14.22 -28.32 -10.29
C GLN A 120 -12.87 -27.58 -10.15
N GLY A 121 -12.51 -26.84 -11.18
CA GLY A 121 -11.29 -26.05 -11.24
C GLY A 121 -11.40 -24.72 -10.49
N ILE A 122 -10.39 -23.89 -10.65
CA ILE A 122 -10.26 -22.55 -10.06
C ILE A 122 -10.83 -21.51 -11.03
N ASN A 123 -10.18 -21.42 -12.16
CA ASN A 123 -10.55 -20.62 -13.32
C ASN A 123 -9.76 -21.12 -14.54
N PRO A 124 -10.18 -20.80 -15.78
CA PRO A 124 -9.56 -21.36 -16.99
C PRO A 124 -8.04 -21.11 -17.09
N LEU A 125 -7.54 -20.00 -16.58
CA LEU A 125 -6.11 -19.68 -16.62
C LEU A 125 -5.30 -20.55 -15.66
N LEU A 126 -5.66 -20.55 -14.38
CA LEU A 126 -4.95 -21.36 -13.36
C LEU A 126 -5.11 -22.85 -13.63
N ASP A 127 -6.25 -23.29 -14.10
CA ASP A 127 -6.51 -24.69 -14.44
C ASP A 127 -5.53 -25.18 -15.51
N LYS A 128 -5.35 -24.42 -16.60
CA LYS A 128 -4.34 -24.72 -17.63
C LYS A 128 -2.92 -24.74 -17.06
N ILE A 129 -2.58 -23.77 -16.20
CA ILE A 129 -1.25 -23.71 -15.57
C ILE A 129 -1.01 -24.97 -14.72
N VAL A 130 -1.96 -25.32 -13.85
CA VAL A 130 -1.86 -26.52 -12.99
C VAL A 130 -1.75 -27.78 -13.85
N ILE A 131 -2.53 -27.91 -14.92
CA ILE A 131 -2.46 -29.06 -15.84
C ILE A 131 -1.11 -29.10 -16.55
N GLY A 132 -0.58 -27.96 -17.03
CA GLY A 132 0.72 -27.88 -17.70
C GLY A 132 1.87 -28.32 -16.77
N TRP A 133 1.88 -27.85 -15.53
CA TRP A 133 2.87 -28.29 -14.55
C TRP A 133 2.70 -29.77 -14.15
N ALA A 134 1.47 -30.26 -14.00
CA ALA A 134 1.21 -31.66 -13.70
C ALA A 134 1.66 -32.60 -14.84
N LEU A 135 1.48 -32.19 -16.10
CA LEU A 135 2.00 -32.94 -17.26
C LEU A 135 3.53 -32.99 -17.26
N ALA A 136 4.19 -31.88 -16.92
CA ALA A 136 5.65 -31.85 -16.82
C ALA A 136 6.16 -32.81 -15.72
N GLU A 137 5.48 -32.88 -14.58
CA GLU A 137 5.81 -33.82 -13.49
C GLU A 137 5.62 -35.28 -13.92
N GLU A 138 4.62 -35.55 -14.75
CA GLU A 138 4.41 -36.87 -15.38
C GLU A 138 5.46 -37.20 -16.48
N GLY A 139 6.36 -36.27 -16.80
CA GLY A 139 7.36 -36.39 -17.87
C GLY A 139 6.86 -36.02 -19.27
N ASN A 140 5.62 -35.59 -19.41
CA ASN A 140 4.97 -35.23 -20.68
C ASN A 140 5.25 -33.77 -21.07
N PHE A 141 6.53 -33.44 -21.28
CA PHE A 141 6.99 -32.07 -21.51
C PHE A 141 6.45 -31.43 -22.80
N GLU A 142 6.24 -32.21 -23.86
CA GLU A 142 5.73 -31.66 -25.11
C GLU A 142 4.28 -31.21 -24.96
N ASP A 143 3.44 -32.00 -24.32
CA ASP A 143 2.07 -31.64 -24.03
C ASP A 143 2.01 -30.44 -23.04
N ALA A 144 2.88 -30.41 -22.04
CA ALA A 144 2.98 -29.30 -21.12
C ALA A 144 3.31 -27.97 -21.85
N LYS A 145 4.26 -27.99 -22.80
CA LYS A 145 4.59 -26.82 -23.61
C LYS A 145 3.41 -26.34 -24.43
N LEU A 146 2.66 -27.24 -25.04
CA LEU A 146 1.46 -26.90 -25.84
C LEU A 146 0.41 -26.20 -24.98
N ILE A 147 0.20 -26.66 -23.74
CA ILE A 147 -0.72 -26.00 -22.80
C ILE A 147 -0.32 -24.54 -22.54
N PHE A 148 0.98 -24.30 -22.27
CA PHE A 148 1.46 -22.93 -22.03
C PHE A 148 1.39 -22.05 -23.30
N ASP A 149 1.66 -22.62 -24.47
CA ASP A 149 1.55 -21.89 -25.75
C ASP A 149 0.09 -21.49 -26.06
N ASP A 150 -0.86 -22.39 -25.78
CA ASP A 150 -2.31 -22.14 -25.93
C ASP A 150 -2.82 -21.02 -24.99
N ILE A 151 -2.29 -20.89 -23.76
CA ILE A 151 -2.65 -19.78 -22.85
C ILE A 151 -2.23 -18.44 -23.45
N GLY A 152 -1.04 -18.36 -24.07
CA GLY A 152 -0.43 -17.13 -24.57
C GLY A 152 -0.95 -16.69 -25.94
N GLU A 153 -1.58 -17.55 -26.72
CA GLU A 153 -1.92 -17.28 -28.12
C GLU A 153 -2.91 -16.11 -28.23
N GLY A 154 -2.47 -15.05 -28.93
CA GLY A 154 -3.31 -13.89 -29.23
C GLY A 154 -3.78 -13.06 -28.02
N SER A 155 -3.19 -13.24 -26.86
CA SER A 155 -3.65 -12.62 -25.60
C SER A 155 -2.59 -11.73 -24.94
N SER A 156 -3.04 -10.83 -24.05
CA SER A 156 -2.17 -10.05 -23.15
C SER A 156 -1.42 -10.94 -22.13
N LEU A 157 -1.81 -12.21 -22.00
CA LEU A 157 -1.19 -13.19 -21.11
C LEU A 157 0.01 -13.90 -21.73
N ALA A 158 0.37 -13.60 -22.98
CA ALA A 158 1.48 -14.24 -23.68
C ALA A 158 2.79 -14.19 -22.89
N GLN A 159 3.15 -13.04 -22.34
CA GLN A 159 4.36 -12.89 -21.52
C GLN A 159 4.30 -13.75 -20.26
N PHE A 160 3.18 -13.75 -19.57
CA PHE A 160 2.98 -14.56 -18.36
C PHE A 160 3.06 -16.06 -18.69
N SER A 161 2.42 -16.50 -19.73
CA SER A 161 2.42 -17.91 -20.15
C SER A 161 3.82 -18.39 -20.55
N GLN A 162 4.56 -17.61 -21.35
CA GLN A 162 5.93 -17.96 -21.73
C GLN A 162 6.87 -17.95 -20.53
N MET A 163 6.64 -17.10 -19.53
CA MET A 163 7.34 -17.15 -18.26
C MET A 163 7.07 -18.47 -17.51
N GLN A 164 5.83 -18.92 -17.45
CA GLN A 164 5.48 -20.22 -16.84
C GLN A 164 6.14 -21.39 -17.58
N LYS A 165 6.15 -21.36 -18.92
CA LYS A 165 6.83 -22.35 -19.75
C LYS A 165 8.34 -22.38 -19.49
N ALA A 166 9.00 -21.20 -19.45
CA ALA A 166 10.42 -21.10 -19.16
C ALA A 166 10.74 -21.59 -17.73
N SER A 167 9.92 -21.21 -16.74
CA SER A 167 10.06 -21.68 -15.35
C SER A 167 9.96 -23.20 -15.26
N MET A 168 8.99 -23.80 -15.93
CA MET A 168 8.81 -25.24 -16.00
C MET A 168 10.04 -25.92 -16.63
N LEU A 169 10.51 -25.45 -17.78
CA LEU A 169 11.70 -26.01 -18.43
C LEU A 169 12.94 -25.91 -17.54
N ALA A 170 13.11 -24.78 -16.86
CA ALA A 170 14.24 -24.59 -15.93
C ALA A 170 14.15 -25.50 -14.71
N ALA A 171 12.97 -25.71 -14.13
CA ALA A 171 12.74 -26.61 -12.99
C ALA A 171 13.21 -28.05 -13.28
N TYR A 172 13.09 -28.49 -14.53
CA TYR A 172 13.53 -29.81 -14.96
C TYR A 172 14.91 -29.81 -15.65
N GLY A 173 15.74 -28.78 -15.39
CA GLY A 173 17.12 -28.70 -15.87
C GLY A 173 17.28 -28.43 -17.38
N ARG A 174 16.18 -28.08 -18.08
CA ARG A 174 16.21 -27.79 -19.51
C ARG A 174 16.57 -26.32 -19.76
N TYR A 175 17.68 -25.85 -19.17
CA TYR A 175 18.07 -24.44 -19.11
C TYR A 175 18.22 -23.78 -20.50
N GLN A 176 18.77 -24.50 -21.48
CA GLN A 176 18.92 -23.96 -22.84
C GLN A 176 17.56 -23.71 -23.49
N SER A 177 16.60 -24.62 -23.33
CA SER A 177 15.24 -24.46 -23.87
C SER A 177 14.49 -23.34 -23.13
N ALA A 178 14.69 -23.21 -21.81
CA ALA A 178 14.14 -22.12 -21.02
C ALA A 178 14.70 -20.76 -21.49
N LEU A 179 16.01 -20.65 -21.71
CA LEU A 179 16.64 -19.44 -22.22
C LEU A 179 16.10 -19.07 -23.60
N SER A 180 16.01 -20.04 -24.54
CA SER A 180 15.42 -19.80 -25.85
C SER A 180 13.97 -19.31 -25.78
N THR A 181 13.19 -19.78 -24.80
CA THR A 181 11.82 -19.28 -24.57
C THR A 181 11.81 -17.81 -24.17
N ILE A 182 12.71 -17.40 -23.26
CA ILE A 182 12.84 -15.99 -22.84
C ILE A 182 13.38 -15.13 -23.97
N ASP A 183 14.35 -15.60 -24.76
CA ASP A 183 14.91 -14.89 -25.92
C ASP A 183 13.82 -14.61 -26.98
N ASN A 184 13.00 -15.61 -27.29
CA ASN A 184 11.85 -15.44 -28.20
C ASN A 184 10.83 -14.43 -27.67
N LEU A 185 10.58 -14.47 -26.36
CA LEU A 185 9.70 -13.49 -25.71
C LEU A 185 10.26 -12.07 -25.81
N GLU A 186 11.56 -11.89 -25.59
CA GLU A 186 12.24 -10.60 -25.70
C GLU A 186 12.21 -10.05 -27.14
N MET A 187 12.33 -10.92 -28.15
CA MET A 187 12.23 -10.51 -29.56
C MET A 187 10.80 -10.13 -29.97
N SER A 188 9.79 -10.75 -29.37
CA SER A 188 8.37 -10.53 -29.70
C SER A 188 7.70 -9.41 -28.91
N SER A 189 8.27 -9.01 -27.78
CA SER A 189 7.71 -8.05 -26.84
C SER A 189 8.50 -6.74 -26.81
N SER A 190 7.81 -5.60 -26.87
CA SER A 190 8.43 -4.28 -26.76
C SER A 190 9.08 -4.03 -25.39
N ARG A 191 8.64 -4.72 -24.35
CA ARG A 191 9.15 -4.57 -22.98
C ARG A 191 9.04 -5.89 -22.21
N LEU A 192 10.17 -6.45 -21.84
CA LEU A 192 10.24 -7.63 -20.98
C LEU A 192 10.03 -7.23 -19.50
N SER A 193 9.30 -8.04 -18.75
CA SER A 193 9.13 -7.82 -17.30
C SER A 193 10.45 -7.97 -16.53
N VAL A 194 10.53 -7.37 -15.34
CA VAL A 194 11.71 -7.49 -14.48
C VAL A 194 11.98 -8.95 -14.15
N ASP A 195 10.95 -9.72 -13.82
CA ASP A 195 11.07 -11.15 -13.48
C ASP A 195 11.64 -11.98 -14.65
N ALA A 196 11.22 -11.70 -15.88
CA ALA A 196 11.77 -12.38 -17.05
C ALA A 196 13.24 -12.02 -17.29
N ARG A 197 13.64 -10.77 -17.05
CA ARG A 197 15.06 -10.37 -17.11
C ARG A 197 15.90 -11.02 -16.03
N VAL A 198 15.37 -11.07 -14.78
CA VAL A 198 16.00 -11.79 -13.66
C VAL A 198 16.21 -13.25 -14.05
N MET A 199 15.18 -13.92 -14.55
CA MET A 199 15.25 -15.31 -15.01
C MET A 199 16.29 -15.48 -16.12
N LYS A 200 16.37 -14.57 -17.10
CA LYS A 200 17.39 -14.65 -18.16
C LYS A 200 18.80 -14.63 -17.60
N VAL A 201 19.10 -13.72 -16.67
CA VAL A 201 20.42 -13.67 -16.02
C VAL A 201 20.70 -14.99 -15.28
N GLN A 202 19.74 -15.51 -14.51
CA GLN A 202 19.89 -16.78 -13.80
C GLN A 202 20.14 -17.96 -14.74
N LEU A 203 19.43 -18.03 -15.85
CA LEU A 203 19.61 -19.09 -16.85
C LEU A 203 20.99 -19.00 -17.52
N LEU A 204 21.48 -17.80 -17.84
CA LEU A 204 22.83 -17.58 -18.38
C LEU A 204 23.89 -18.06 -17.37
N LEU A 205 23.75 -17.76 -16.07
CA LEU A 205 24.65 -18.24 -15.03
C LEU A 205 24.63 -19.78 -14.92
N LYS A 206 23.43 -20.41 -15.01
CA LYS A 206 23.30 -21.88 -14.99
C LYS A 206 23.93 -22.57 -16.21
N LEU A 207 24.03 -21.87 -17.32
CA LEU A 207 24.69 -22.33 -18.53
C LEU A 207 26.19 -21.99 -18.56
N ASN A 208 26.75 -21.47 -17.45
CA ASN A 208 28.14 -21.02 -17.31
C ASN A 208 28.50 -19.88 -18.31
N LYS A 209 27.51 -19.03 -18.70
CA LYS A 209 27.67 -17.89 -19.58
C LYS A 209 27.77 -16.60 -18.75
N THR A 210 28.77 -16.53 -17.89
CA THR A 210 28.90 -15.44 -16.89
C THR A 210 29.09 -14.08 -17.52
N ASP A 211 29.89 -14.00 -18.61
CA ASP A 211 30.12 -12.72 -19.32
C ASP A 211 28.84 -12.19 -19.97
N GLU A 212 28.06 -13.06 -20.63
CA GLU A 212 26.76 -12.70 -21.21
C GLU A 212 25.77 -12.24 -20.10
N ALA A 213 25.79 -12.91 -18.94
CA ALA A 213 24.95 -12.55 -17.78
C ALA A 213 25.30 -11.16 -17.23
N ALA A 214 26.61 -10.85 -17.10
CA ALA A 214 27.09 -9.56 -16.61
C ALA A 214 26.77 -8.42 -17.60
N GLU A 215 26.96 -8.63 -18.89
CA GLU A 215 26.60 -7.65 -19.92
C GLU A 215 25.11 -7.36 -19.92
N TYR A 216 24.27 -8.42 -19.92
CA TYR A 216 22.82 -8.28 -19.88
C TYR A 216 22.35 -7.59 -18.61
N PHE A 217 22.92 -7.95 -17.44
CA PHE A 217 22.64 -7.31 -16.16
C PHE A 217 22.94 -5.80 -16.21
N SER A 218 24.15 -5.43 -16.65
CA SER A 218 24.58 -4.03 -16.72
C SER A 218 23.68 -3.18 -17.63
N LYS A 219 23.22 -3.76 -18.73
CA LYS A 219 22.32 -3.10 -19.69
C LYS A 219 20.95 -2.74 -19.11
N PHE A 220 20.39 -3.59 -18.25
CA PHE A 220 18.97 -3.48 -17.86
C PHE A 220 18.73 -3.12 -16.38
N PHE A 221 19.69 -3.35 -15.48
CA PHE A 221 19.46 -3.18 -14.07
C PHE A 221 20.17 -1.96 -13.44
N GLY A 222 21.27 -1.48 -13.99
CA GLY A 222 21.97 -0.30 -13.47
C GLY A 222 22.35 -0.39 -11.97
N GLU A 223 22.63 0.76 -11.35
CA GLU A 223 23.02 0.81 -9.93
C GLU A 223 21.83 0.85 -8.94
N GLY A 224 20.65 1.26 -9.40
CA GLY A 224 19.43 1.40 -8.60
C GLY A 224 18.47 0.21 -8.66
N ALA A 225 18.97 -0.97 -8.96
CA ALA A 225 18.15 -2.17 -9.13
C ALA A 225 17.56 -2.67 -7.79
N GLY A 226 16.33 -3.19 -7.85
CA GLY A 226 15.64 -3.76 -6.69
C GLY A 226 16.35 -4.99 -6.09
N SER A 227 15.80 -5.51 -5.00
CA SER A 227 16.40 -6.57 -4.17
C SER A 227 16.86 -7.81 -4.95
N ASP A 228 16.10 -8.26 -5.95
CA ASP A 228 16.49 -9.38 -6.83
C ASP A 228 17.77 -9.10 -7.61
N ALA A 229 17.86 -7.89 -8.17
CA ALA A 229 19.01 -7.49 -8.97
C ALA A 229 20.29 -7.34 -8.12
N LEU A 230 20.18 -6.84 -6.89
CA LEU A 230 21.32 -6.79 -5.96
C LEU A 230 21.84 -8.20 -5.64
N THR A 231 20.92 -9.16 -5.47
CA THR A 231 21.30 -10.58 -5.28
C THR A 231 22.04 -11.12 -6.49
N LEU A 232 21.52 -10.89 -7.71
CA LEU A 232 22.14 -11.34 -8.95
C LEU A 232 23.52 -10.70 -9.17
N ARG A 233 23.66 -9.40 -8.90
CA ARG A 233 24.96 -8.70 -8.97
C ARG A 233 26.00 -9.39 -8.09
N SER A 234 25.64 -9.66 -6.82
CA SER A 234 26.53 -10.37 -5.90
C SER A 234 26.91 -11.77 -6.39
N GLN A 235 25.99 -12.48 -7.07
CA GLN A 235 26.25 -13.80 -7.64
C GLN A 235 27.22 -13.70 -8.83
N ILE A 236 27.05 -12.73 -9.71
CA ILE A 236 27.94 -12.48 -10.86
C ILE A 236 29.34 -12.12 -10.37
N GLU A 237 29.46 -11.18 -9.43
CA GLU A 237 30.73 -10.67 -8.92
C GLU A 237 31.55 -11.72 -8.16
N LYS A 238 30.88 -12.59 -7.42
CA LYS A 238 31.57 -13.63 -6.62
C LYS A 238 31.96 -14.86 -7.39
N HIS A 239 31.62 -14.99 -8.68
CA HIS A 239 31.81 -16.20 -9.48
C HIS A 239 31.31 -17.49 -8.77
N ILE A 240 30.34 -17.32 -7.86
CA ILE A 240 29.73 -18.42 -7.14
C ILE A 240 28.83 -19.12 -8.15
N ASP A 241 28.97 -20.43 -8.28
CA ASP A 241 27.93 -21.27 -8.88
C ASP A 241 26.62 -20.80 -8.34
N ALA A 242 25.76 -20.29 -9.23
CA ALA A 242 24.51 -19.64 -8.82
C ALA A 242 23.87 -20.53 -7.75
N PRO A 243 23.60 -20.00 -6.53
CA PRO A 243 22.96 -20.81 -5.51
C PRO A 243 21.74 -21.40 -6.17
N SER A 244 21.58 -22.67 -5.99
CA SER A 244 20.68 -23.49 -6.77
C SER A 244 19.40 -22.71 -7.08
N ILE A 245 19.14 -22.44 -8.35
CA ILE A 245 17.79 -22.14 -8.84
C ILE A 245 16.78 -23.17 -8.22
N ASP A 246 17.30 -24.25 -7.67
CA ASP A 246 16.62 -25.42 -7.15
C ASP A 246 15.54 -25.16 -6.12
N SER A 247 15.62 -24.13 -5.29
CA SER A 247 14.54 -23.82 -4.36
C SER A 247 13.45 -22.92 -4.98
N SER A 248 13.73 -22.25 -6.11
CA SER A 248 12.79 -21.33 -6.76
C SER A 248 12.07 -21.93 -7.97
N LEU A 249 12.42 -23.14 -8.40
CA LEU A 249 11.92 -23.72 -9.63
C LEU A 249 11.44 -25.18 -9.47
N SER A 250 10.79 -25.52 -8.36
CA SER A 250 9.96 -26.71 -8.25
C SER A 250 8.57 -26.48 -8.89
N LEU A 251 7.82 -27.54 -9.08
CA LEU A 251 6.42 -27.45 -9.51
C LEU A 251 5.63 -26.52 -8.56
N GLU A 252 5.80 -26.71 -7.27
CA GLU A 252 5.13 -25.91 -6.25
C GLU A 252 5.53 -24.44 -6.35
N ALA A 253 6.80 -24.14 -6.59
CA ALA A 253 7.27 -22.76 -6.77
C ALA A 253 6.74 -22.13 -8.06
N GLY A 254 6.65 -22.87 -9.16
CA GLY A 254 6.11 -22.39 -10.42
C GLY A 254 4.62 -22.07 -10.32
N ILE A 255 3.83 -22.93 -9.68
CA ILE A 255 2.41 -22.68 -9.45
C ILE A 255 2.22 -21.57 -8.42
N SER A 256 3.03 -21.55 -7.34
CA SER A 256 3.03 -20.44 -6.37
C SER A 256 3.24 -19.10 -7.06
N TYR A 257 4.20 -19.03 -7.98
CA TYR A 257 4.43 -17.82 -8.77
C TYR A 257 3.21 -17.43 -9.62
N ALA A 258 2.45 -18.39 -10.16
CA ALA A 258 1.24 -18.09 -10.90
C ALA A 258 0.16 -17.44 -10.01
N PHE A 259 -0.04 -17.96 -8.81
CA PHE A 259 -0.95 -17.37 -7.84
C PHE A 259 -0.48 -15.97 -7.40
N TYR A 260 0.81 -15.81 -7.12
CA TYR A 260 1.40 -14.51 -6.79
C TYR A 260 1.21 -13.48 -7.91
N ALA A 261 1.51 -13.83 -9.16
CA ALA A 261 1.40 -12.92 -10.28
C ALA A 261 -0.04 -12.45 -10.53
N ILE A 262 -1.03 -13.33 -10.33
CA ILE A 262 -2.45 -12.95 -10.38
C ILE A 262 -2.78 -11.99 -9.24
N ALA A 263 -2.32 -12.26 -8.02
CA ALA A 263 -2.53 -11.36 -6.89
C ALA A 263 -1.91 -9.98 -7.14
N ASP A 264 -0.71 -9.93 -7.72
CA ASP A 264 0.02 -8.70 -8.03
C ASP A 264 -0.68 -7.86 -9.11
N ILE A 265 -1.29 -8.51 -10.12
CA ILE A 265 -2.12 -7.84 -11.13
C ILE A 265 -3.41 -7.29 -10.49
N LEU A 266 -4.06 -8.10 -9.66
CA LEU A 266 -5.36 -7.75 -9.06
C LEU A 266 -5.26 -6.69 -7.94
N LYS A 267 -4.10 -6.46 -7.36
CA LYS A 267 -3.95 -5.55 -6.19
C LYS A 267 -4.43 -4.13 -6.44
N ASP A 268 -4.30 -3.65 -7.69
CA ASP A 268 -4.68 -2.30 -8.10
C ASP A 268 -6.06 -2.24 -8.78
N GLU A 269 -6.63 -3.40 -9.16
CA GLU A 269 -7.87 -3.50 -9.95
C GLU A 269 -9.06 -4.10 -9.17
N ALA A 270 -8.81 -4.84 -8.09
CA ALA A 270 -9.82 -5.56 -7.34
C ALA A 270 -9.83 -5.18 -5.85
N ASP A 271 -10.82 -5.69 -5.09
CA ASP A 271 -10.80 -5.61 -3.63
C ASP A 271 -9.52 -6.27 -3.09
N PRO A 272 -8.73 -5.60 -2.23
CA PRO A 272 -7.51 -6.15 -1.64
C PRO A 272 -7.67 -7.55 -1.02
N ASN A 273 -8.85 -7.86 -0.49
CA ASN A 273 -9.14 -9.19 0.03
C ASN A 273 -9.08 -10.27 -1.04
N THR A 274 -9.53 -9.98 -2.27
CA THR A 274 -9.41 -10.93 -3.40
C THR A 274 -7.96 -11.24 -3.69
N SER A 275 -7.11 -10.22 -3.81
CA SER A 275 -5.67 -10.40 -4.02
C SER A 275 -5.01 -11.15 -2.87
N LEU A 276 -5.45 -10.88 -1.61
CA LEU A 276 -4.94 -11.58 -0.42
C LEU A 276 -5.22 -13.08 -0.47
N LEU A 277 -6.39 -13.52 -0.95
CA LEU A 277 -6.71 -14.95 -1.08
C LEU A 277 -5.71 -15.66 -2.01
N TYR A 278 -5.41 -15.06 -3.17
CA TYR A 278 -4.44 -15.62 -4.10
C TYR A 278 -3.02 -15.66 -3.52
N VAL A 279 -2.57 -14.57 -2.92
CA VAL A 279 -1.20 -14.52 -2.39
C VAL A 279 -1.02 -15.44 -1.17
N ARG A 280 -2.05 -15.65 -0.35
CA ARG A 280 -2.01 -16.62 0.76
C ARG A 280 -1.84 -18.06 0.27
N LEU A 281 -2.49 -18.40 -0.82
CA LEU A 281 -2.30 -19.72 -1.43
C LEU A 281 -0.93 -19.82 -2.12
N ALA A 282 -0.41 -18.73 -2.70
CA ALA A 282 0.98 -18.69 -3.16
C ALA A 282 1.97 -18.97 -2.02
N GLN A 283 1.79 -18.33 -0.85
CA GLN A 283 2.60 -18.59 0.35
C GLN A 283 2.47 -20.04 0.84
N TYR A 284 1.27 -20.60 0.80
CA TYR A 284 1.04 -21.98 1.22
C TYR A 284 1.76 -22.98 0.31
N LEU A 285 1.79 -22.75 -1.00
CA LEU A 285 2.49 -23.58 -1.97
C LEU A 285 4.01 -23.41 -1.89
N ASN A 286 4.48 -22.19 -1.60
CA ASN A 286 5.90 -21.91 -1.43
C ASN A 286 6.13 -20.92 -0.29
N ALA A 287 6.37 -21.44 0.91
CA ALA A 287 6.61 -20.64 2.12
C ALA A 287 7.88 -19.76 2.02
N ASN A 288 8.79 -20.05 1.09
CA ASN A 288 10.01 -19.27 0.88
C ASN A 288 9.84 -18.13 -0.12
N SER A 289 8.64 -17.93 -0.69
CA SER A 289 8.34 -16.86 -1.62
C SER A 289 8.29 -15.50 -0.92
N GLN A 290 9.43 -14.82 -0.88
CA GLN A 290 9.56 -13.52 -0.22
C GLN A 290 8.67 -12.44 -0.86
N LYS A 291 8.50 -12.48 -2.19
CA LYS A 291 7.56 -11.60 -2.91
C LYS A 291 6.12 -11.81 -2.46
N ALA A 292 5.70 -13.06 -2.27
CA ALA A 292 4.36 -13.35 -1.77
C ALA A 292 4.17 -12.89 -0.31
N VAL A 293 5.23 -12.97 0.52
CA VAL A 293 5.20 -12.44 1.90
C VAL A 293 5.03 -10.93 1.89
N LEU A 294 5.82 -10.20 1.08
CA LEU A 294 5.74 -8.74 1.00
C LEU A 294 4.40 -8.28 0.46
N LEU A 295 3.88 -8.91 -0.60
CA LEU A 295 2.58 -8.56 -1.16
C LEU A 295 1.44 -8.82 -0.16
N ALA A 296 1.49 -9.93 0.59
CA ALA A 296 0.51 -10.21 1.62
C ALA A 296 0.55 -9.16 2.74
N ALA A 297 1.75 -8.74 3.16
CA ALA A 297 1.92 -7.69 4.16
C ALA A 297 1.36 -6.34 3.69
N ASP A 298 1.66 -5.94 2.46
CA ASP A 298 1.16 -4.71 1.84
C ASP A 298 -0.37 -4.70 1.74
N LEU A 299 -0.98 -5.80 1.26
CA LEU A 299 -2.43 -5.93 1.20
C LEU A 299 -3.10 -5.86 2.58
N LEU A 300 -2.49 -6.48 3.59
CA LEU A 300 -2.98 -6.40 4.98
C LEU A 300 -2.89 -4.97 5.52
N GLU A 301 -1.82 -4.26 5.22
CA GLU A 301 -1.66 -2.85 5.59
C GLU A 301 -2.73 -1.97 4.94
N GLN A 302 -2.98 -2.13 3.64
CA GLN A 302 -4.04 -1.43 2.90
C GLN A 302 -5.44 -1.69 3.49
N MET A 303 -5.66 -2.89 4.05
CA MET A 303 -6.91 -3.24 4.73
C MET A 303 -6.97 -2.80 6.19
N GLY A 304 -5.96 -2.09 6.71
CA GLY A 304 -5.90 -1.67 8.10
C GLY A 304 -5.56 -2.80 9.09
N GLN A 305 -5.14 -3.98 8.60
CA GLN A 305 -4.76 -5.13 9.42
C GLN A 305 -3.29 -5.05 9.83
N TYR A 306 -2.93 -3.97 10.52
CA TYR A 306 -1.54 -3.60 10.80
C TYR A 306 -0.77 -4.65 11.60
N ASP A 307 -1.39 -5.30 12.58
CA ASP A 307 -0.74 -6.33 13.38
C ASP A 307 -0.40 -7.58 12.54
N LEU A 308 -1.31 -7.96 11.65
CA LEU A 308 -1.07 -9.06 10.71
C LEU A 308 0.00 -8.68 9.67
N ALA A 309 0.00 -7.42 9.18
CA ALA A 309 1.03 -6.92 8.28
C ALA A 309 2.41 -6.95 8.94
N VAL A 310 2.53 -6.48 10.17
CA VAL A 310 3.78 -6.54 10.97
C VAL A 310 4.28 -7.98 11.13
N ALA A 311 3.37 -8.91 11.40
CA ALA A 311 3.73 -10.34 11.52
C ALA A 311 4.20 -10.92 10.18
N GLU A 312 3.60 -10.51 9.06
CA GLU A 312 4.05 -10.93 7.72
C GLU A 312 5.44 -10.39 7.39
N TYR A 313 5.66 -9.08 7.52
CA TYR A 313 6.98 -8.47 7.29
C TYR A 313 8.08 -9.16 8.10
N SER A 314 7.79 -9.54 9.34
CA SER A 314 8.75 -10.20 10.25
C SER A 314 9.17 -11.61 9.81
N LYS A 315 8.52 -12.21 8.80
CA LYS A 315 8.92 -13.52 8.26
C LYS A 315 10.17 -13.43 7.36
N ILE A 316 10.54 -12.24 6.89
CA ILE A 316 11.69 -12.05 6.02
C ILE A 316 12.98 -12.10 6.85
N SER A 317 13.85 -13.03 6.51
CA SER A 317 15.14 -13.20 7.20
C SER A 317 16.07 -11.99 7.02
N SER A 318 16.85 -11.67 8.05
CA SER A 318 17.88 -10.62 8.00
C SER A 318 18.98 -10.87 6.94
N SER A 319 19.15 -12.12 6.51
CA SER A 319 20.08 -12.47 5.41
C SER A 319 19.49 -12.27 4.02
N SER A 320 18.21 -11.93 3.92
CA SER A 320 17.53 -11.72 2.64
C SER A 320 17.86 -10.37 2.04
N SER A 321 17.96 -10.31 0.72
CA SER A 321 18.01 -9.04 -0.03
C SER A 321 16.73 -8.20 0.11
N TYR A 322 15.63 -8.80 0.53
CA TYR A 322 14.35 -8.14 0.81
C TYR A 322 14.22 -7.65 2.24
N PHE A 323 15.19 -7.91 3.12
CA PHE A 323 15.11 -7.58 4.53
C PHE A 323 14.87 -6.08 4.76
N LEU A 324 15.65 -5.23 4.11
CA LEU A 324 15.52 -3.78 4.26
C LEU A 324 14.14 -3.28 3.85
N SER A 325 13.64 -3.70 2.69
CA SER A 325 12.30 -3.29 2.22
C SER A 325 11.20 -3.82 3.13
N SER A 326 11.36 -5.02 3.67
CA SER A 326 10.44 -5.60 4.64
C SER A 326 10.39 -4.80 5.95
N GLU A 327 11.55 -4.47 6.50
CA GLU A 327 11.62 -3.69 7.74
C GLU A 327 11.09 -2.26 7.57
N LEU A 328 11.33 -1.62 6.42
CA LEU A 328 10.74 -0.32 6.11
C LEU A 328 9.21 -0.40 5.97
N GLY A 329 8.67 -1.45 5.35
CA GLY A 329 7.23 -1.73 5.35
C GLY A 329 6.69 -1.95 6.77
N ARG A 330 7.41 -2.75 7.59
CA ARG A 330 7.04 -2.99 8.99
C ARG A 330 6.98 -1.70 9.81
N VAL A 331 7.89 -0.75 9.56
CA VAL A 331 7.84 0.60 10.16
C VAL A 331 6.54 1.31 9.79
N GLY A 332 6.14 1.26 8.52
CA GLY A 332 4.87 1.83 8.04
C GLY A 332 3.67 1.25 8.78
N ALA A 333 3.59 -0.08 8.81
CA ALA A 333 2.50 -0.80 9.47
C ALA A 333 2.46 -0.55 11.00
N LEU A 334 3.62 -0.54 11.68
CA LEU A 334 3.70 -0.23 13.11
C LEU A 334 3.18 1.19 13.40
N ARG A 335 3.59 2.17 12.62
CA ARG A 335 3.15 3.56 12.78
C ARG A 335 1.65 3.69 12.52
N ALA A 336 1.15 3.13 11.43
CA ALA A 336 -0.27 3.16 11.10
C ALA A 336 -1.14 2.46 12.15
N GLY A 337 -0.59 1.42 12.80
CA GLY A 337 -1.19 0.73 13.96
C GLY A 337 -1.02 1.44 15.29
N GLY A 338 -0.50 2.68 15.32
CA GLY A 338 -0.32 3.48 16.54
C GLY A 338 0.87 3.06 17.42
N LYS A 339 1.75 2.19 16.93
CA LYS A 339 2.95 1.69 17.66
C LYS A 339 4.18 2.52 17.30
N THR A 340 4.09 3.84 17.47
CA THR A 340 5.09 4.84 17.07
C THR A 340 6.49 4.55 17.61
N GLU A 341 6.62 4.25 18.91
CA GLU A 341 7.92 3.97 19.52
C GLU A 341 8.57 2.70 18.95
N ALA A 342 7.79 1.64 18.73
CA ALA A 342 8.30 0.41 18.13
C ALA A 342 8.77 0.64 16.68
N ALA A 343 8.06 1.45 15.90
CA ALA A 343 8.47 1.84 14.56
C ALA A 343 9.80 2.59 14.58
N LEU A 344 9.96 3.50 15.53
CA LEU A 344 11.18 4.29 15.69
C LEU A 344 12.38 3.42 16.13
N GLU A 345 12.17 2.44 17.00
CA GLU A 345 13.21 1.47 17.39
C GLU A 345 13.73 0.70 16.18
N VAL A 346 12.83 0.27 15.28
CA VAL A 346 13.21 -0.40 14.03
C VAL A 346 14.04 0.52 13.15
N LEU A 347 13.64 1.79 12.98
CA LEU A 347 14.40 2.75 12.17
C LEU A 347 15.80 3.03 12.77
N TYR A 348 15.92 3.15 14.07
CA TYR A 348 17.22 3.29 14.71
C TYR A 348 18.09 2.03 14.57
N PHE A 349 17.51 0.85 14.62
CA PHE A 349 18.20 -0.39 14.32
C PHE A 349 18.73 -0.36 12.87
N LEU A 350 17.84 -0.08 11.90
CA LEU A 350 18.22 -0.02 10.49
C LEU A 350 19.29 1.04 10.21
N SER A 351 19.24 2.20 10.84
CA SER A 351 20.22 3.26 10.64
C SER A 351 21.63 2.91 11.13
N ARG A 352 21.75 1.93 12.03
CA ARG A 352 23.04 1.37 12.47
C ARG A 352 23.51 0.24 11.56
N GLU A 353 22.61 -0.70 11.22
CA GLU A 353 22.96 -1.85 10.37
C GLU A 353 23.24 -1.45 8.92
N PHE A 354 22.54 -0.45 8.41
CA PHE A 354 22.67 0.08 7.05
C PHE A 354 23.16 1.55 7.06
N ALA A 355 24.23 1.79 7.79
CA ALA A 355 24.76 3.14 8.06
C ALA A 355 25.09 3.95 6.78
N ASP A 356 25.41 3.26 5.66
CA ASP A 356 25.74 3.87 4.37
C ASP A 356 24.57 3.81 3.36
N ASN A 357 23.35 3.63 3.88
CA ASN A 357 22.16 3.60 3.06
C ASN A 357 21.31 4.87 3.23
N GLY A 358 21.33 5.74 2.22
CA GLY A 358 20.61 7.03 2.25
C GLY A 358 19.10 6.87 2.40
N ILE A 359 18.49 5.77 1.89
CA ILE A 359 17.04 5.53 2.01
C ILE A 359 16.65 5.35 3.48
N VAL A 360 17.47 4.63 4.26
CA VAL A 360 17.21 4.40 5.68
C VAL A 360 17.22 5.71 6.47
N HIS A 361 18.25 6.53 6.25
CA HIS A 361 18.37 7.82 6.93
C HIS A 361 17.29 8.80 6.49
N ASN A 362 16.90 8.78 5.21
CA ASN A 362 15.77 9.57 4.74
C ASN A 362 14.47 9.12 5.41
N SER A 363 14.20 7.80 5.48
CA SER A 363 13.01 7.26 6.14
C SER A 363 12.96 7.61 7.63
N LEU A 364 14.11 7.58 8.32
CA LEU A 364 14.22 8.03 9.71
C LEU A 364 13.93 9.53 9.83
N GLY A 365 14.44 10.35 8.92
CA GLY A 365 14.16 11.79 8.86
C GLY A 365 12.68 12.08 8.63
N ASP A 366 12.04 11.38 7.67
CA ASP A 366 10.61 11.52 7.38
C ASP A 366 9.74 11.13 8.58
N PHE A 367 10.11 10.06 9.27
CA PHE A 367 9.43 9.61 10.47
C PHE A 367 9.53 10.67 11.58
N LEU A 368 10.74 11.09 11.93
CA LEU A 368 11.00 12.06 12.98
C LEU A 368 10.35 13.42 12.68
N ARG A 369 10.35 13.87 11.43
CA ARG A 369 9.68 15.10 11.01
C ARG A 369 8.16 15.03 11.23
N ARG A 370 7.53 13.90 10.95
CA ARG A 370 6.09 13.69 11.20
C ARG A 370 5.76 13.65 12.69
N GLU A 371 6.69 13.19 13.52
CA GLU A 371 6.59 13.22 14.98
C GLU A 371 7.08 14.55 15.58
N GLU A 372 7.26 15.59 14.74
CA GLU A 372 7.69 16.94 15.12
C GLU A 372 9.06 17.01 15.83
N ARG A 373 9.85 15.94 15.74
CA ARG A 373 11.22 15.85 16.28
C ARG A 373 12.22 16.46 15.30
N TYR A 374 12.04 17.74 14.98
CA TYR A 374 12.71 18.40 13.86
C TYR A 374 14.25 18.41 13.95
N SER A 375 14.82 18.60 15.14
CA SER A 375 16.29 18.59 15.31
C SER A 375 16.91 17.23 14.98
N GLU A 376 16.24 16.14 15.33
CA GLU A 376 16.69 14.79 15.02
C GLU A 376 16.43 14.45 13.55
N ALA A 377 15.28 14.86 13.01
CA ALA A 377 14.96 14.73 11.60
C ALA A 377 16.02 15.39 10.71
N LYS A 378 16.43 16.63 11.06
CA LYS A 378 17.51 17.33 10.37
C LYS A 378 18.80 16.50 10.33
N SER A 379 19.21 15.97 11.47
CA SER A 379 20.43 15.15 11.55
C SER A 379 20.36 13.89 10.69
N ALA A 380 19.18 13.26 10.61
CA ALA A 380 18.95 12.10 9.75
C ALA A 380 19.00 12.48 8.26
N TYR A 381 18.37 13.59 7.87
CA TYR A 381 18.43 14.09 6.49
C TYR A 381 19.84 14.53 6.08
N ASP A 382 20.59 15.17 6.98
CA ASP A 382 21.98 15.54 6.72
C ASP A 382 22.80 14.31 6.35
N LYS A 383 22.65 13.23 7.12
CA LYS A 383 23.33 11.96 6.83
C LYS A 383 22.86 11.34 5.50
N ALA A 384 21.56 11.36 5.22
CA ALA A 384 21.03 10.87 3.94
C ALA A 384 21.60 11.65 2.75
N ILE A 385 21.63 12.98 2.86
CA ILE A 385 22.14 13.87 1.80
C ILE A 385 23.63 13.65 1.56
N ASP A 386 24.44 13.48 2.61
CA ASP A 386 25.87 13.20 2.46
C ASP A 386 26.09 11.90 1.70
N ILE A 387 25.36 10.83 2.05
CA ILE A 387 25.43 9.53 1.35
C ILE A 387 24.97 9.68 -0.12
N TYR A 388 23.88 10.38 -0.37
CA TYR A 388 23.39 10.59 -1.74
C TYR A 388 24.35 11.43 -2.58
N ARG A 389 25.02 12.42 -1.96
CA ARG A 389 26.02 13.26 -2.63
C ARG A 389 27.26 12.45 -3.01
N GLU A 390 27.76 11.61 -2.14
CA GLU A 390 28.89 10.71 -2.42
C GLU A 390 28.60 9.76 -3.59
N LYS A 391 27.33 9.32 -3.72
CA LYS A 391 26.88 8.42 -4.78
C LYS A 391 26.36 9.14 -6.04
N ASN A 392 26.43 10.46 -6.10
CA ASN A 392 25.88 11.31 -7.19
C ASN A 392 24.40 11.01 -7.51
N ASN A 393 23.59 10.66 -6.50
CA ASN A 393 22.18 10.30 -6.66
C ASN A 393 21.24 11.10 -5.76
N ILE A 394 21.62 12.33 -5.40
CA ILE A 394 20.77 13.22 -4.62
C ILE A 394 19.46 13.51 -5.35
N THR A 395 18.36 13.46 -4.62
CA THR A 395 17.01 13.70 -5.16
C THR A 395 16.43 15.00 -4.59
N TRP A 396 15.52 15.62 -5.34
CA TRP A 396 14.80 16.81 -4.88
C TRP A 396 13.97 16.53 -3.61
N VAL A 397 13.49 15.30 -3.43
CA VAL A 397 12.62 14.90 -2.30
C VAL A 397 13.29 15.10 -0.94
N VAL A 398 14.54 14.62 -0.78
CA VAL A 398 15.26 14.73 0.50
C VAL A 398 15.61 16.19 0.83
N LEU A 399 15.96 17.00 -0.19
CA LEU A 399 16.19 18.43 -0.02
C LEU A 399 14.90 19.16 0.38
N TYR A 400 13.80 18.87 -0.27
CA TYR A 400 12.50 19.43 0.09
C TYR A 400 12.09 19.10 1.53
N ALA A 401 12.24 17.83 1.94
CA ALA A 401 11.90 17.38 3.29
C ALA A 401 12.81 18.04 4.35
N ARG A 402 14.12 18.19 4.07
CA ARG A 402 15.03 18.91 4.98
C ARG A 402 14.73 20.41 4.98
N GLY A 403 14.38 21.00 3.85
CA GLY A 403 13.96 22.40 3.75
C GLY A 403 12.77 22.71 4.66
N ILE A 404 11.72 21.87 4.63
CA ILE A 404 10.60 21.97 5.58
C ILE A 404 11.08 21.85 7.03
N THR A 405 12.02 20.94 7.29
CA THR A 405 12.57 20.74 8.64
C THR A 405 13.35 21.96 9.13
N HIS A 406 14.13 22.60 8.25
CA HIS A 406 14.83 23.84 8.55
C HIS A 406 13.86 24.99 8.85
N GLU A 407 12.78 25.11 8.06
CA GLU A 407 11.76 26.14 8.30
C GLU A 407 11.09 25.94 9.67
N ARG A 408 10.73 24.72 10.04
CA ARG A 408 10.15 24.40 11.36
C ARG A 408 11.12 24.65 12.53
N LEU A 409 12.42 24.75 12.26
CA LEU A 409 13.46 25.11 13.21
C LEU A 409 13.82 26.61 13.17
N ASP A 410 13.05 27.44 12.46
CA ASP A 410 13.32 28.87 12.22
C ASP A 410 14.67 29.14 11.52
N GLU A 411 15.20 28.16 10.77
CA GLU A 411 16.45 28.25 10.02
C GLU A 411 16.16 28.62 8.54
N TRP A 412 15.49 29.75 8.29
CA TRP A 412 14.96 30.13 6.97
C TRP A 412 15.97 30.11 5.83
N ASP A 413 17.14 30.71 6.01
CA ASP A 413 18.16 30.80 4.93
C ASP A 413 18.57 29.41 4.42
N LYS A 414 18.59 28.41 5.31
CA LYS A 414 18.89 27.03 4.96
C LYS A 414 17.70 26.38 4.27
N ALA A 415 16.49 26.66 4.76
CA ALA A 415 15.26 26.17 4.15
C ALA A 415 15.13 26.66 2.71
N GLU A 416 15.28 27.96 2.46
CA GLU A 416 15.25 28.54 1.11
C GLU A 416 16.34 27.93 0.21
N SER A 417 17.56 27.76 0.72
CA SER A 417 18.65 27.12 -0.03
C SER A 417 18.27 25.68 -0.46
N ASP A 418 17.70 24.90 0.44
CA ASP A 418 17.30 23.52 0.14
C ASP A 418 16.15 23.45 -0.88
N PHE A 419 15.13 24.32 -0.75
CA PHE A 419 14.05 24.40 -1.74
C PHE A 419 14.56 24.80 -3.13
N ARG A 420 15.45 25.77 -3.21
CA ARG A 420 16.07 26.19 -4.49
C ARG A 420 16.93 25.09 -5.09
N ASN A 421 17.70 24.36 -4.28
CA ASN A 421 18.47 23.21 -4.73
C ASN A 421 17.55 22.07 -5.23
N ALA A 422 16.42 21.84 -4.55
CA ALA A 422 15.40 20.88 -5.01
C ALA A 422 14.84 21.28 -6.38
N LEU A 423 14.55 22.57 -6.62
CA LEU A 423 14.09 23.10 -7.90
C LEU A 423 15.18 23.10 -8.97
N THR A 424 16.47 23.11 -8.62
CA THR A 424 17.56 22.91 -9.58
C THR A 424 17.54 21.48 -10.16
N ILE A 425 17.18 20.49 -9.32
CA ILE A 425 17.07 19.07 -9.74
C ILE A 425 15.76 18.83 -10.49
N ASN A 426 14.65 19.38 -10.00
CA ASN A 426 13.33 19.26 -10.63
C ASN A 426 12.63 20.63 -10.69
N PRO A 427 12.82 21.41 -11.77
CA PRO A 427 12.29 22.78 -11.91
C PRO A 427 10.76 22.88 -11.98
N ASP A 428 10.08 21.77 -12.29
CA ASP A 428 8.62 21.69 -12.47
C ASP A 428 7.94 20.97 -11.32
N GLN A 429 8.58 20.95 -10.13
CA GLN A 429 7.97 20.32 -8.97
C GLN A 429 7.00 21.27 -8.27
N ALA A 430 5.71 21.10 -8.58
CA ALA A 430 4.64 22.00 -8.11
C ALA A 430 4.62 22.19 -6.58
N ASN A 431 4.82 21.11 -5.80
CA ASN A 431 4.82 21.19 -4.34
C ASN A 431 5.96 22.06 -3.79
N VAL A 432 7.17 21.97 -4.38
CA VAL A 432 8.32 22.76 -3.95
C VAL A 432 8.13 24.23 -4.34
N LEU A 433 7.65 24.48 -5.57
CA LEU A 433 7.32 25.84 -6.05
C LEU A 433 6.27 26.48 -5.15
N ASN A 434 5.21 25.76 -4.84
CA ASN A 434 4.15 26.24 -3.97
C ASN A 434 4.65 26.53 -2.56
N TYR A 435 5.38 25.59 -1.96
CA TYR A 435 5.86 25.74 -0.59
C TYR A 435 6.82 26.92 -0.44
N LEU A 436 7.81 27.03 -1.32
CA LEU A 436 8.77 28.15 -1.32
C LEU A 436 8.04 29.47 -1.59
N GLY A 437 7.17 29.53 -2.59
CA GLY A 437 6.41 30.74 -2.93
C GLY A 437 5.51 31.18 -1.78
N TYR A 438 4.76 30.26 -1.17
CA TYR A 438 3.91 30.54 -0.02
C TYR A 438 4.71 31.07 1.19
N SER A 439 5.84 30.41 1.52
CA SER A 439 6.70 30.84 2.63
C SER A 439 7.30 32.24 2.41
N LEU A 440 7.69 32.56 1.18
CA LEU A 440 8.15 33.91 0.82
C LEU A 440 7.04 34.95 0.95
N ILE A 441 5.82 34.64 0.54
CA ILE A 441 4.65 35.54 0.70
C ILE A 441 4.33 35.76 2.17
N ASP A 442 4.31 34.71 2.97
CA ASP A 442 4.01 34.83 4.41
C ASP A 442 5.05 35.69 5.14
N ARG A 443 6.30 35.63 4.72
CA ARG A 443 7.40 36.44 5.21
C ARG A 443 7.44 37.86 4.64
N GLY A 444 6.65 38.15 3.59
CA GLY A 444 6.69 39.43 2.88
C GLY A 444 7.95 39.66 2.06
N GLU A 445 8.62 38.59 1.65
CA GLU A 445 9.91 38.63 0.92
C GLU A 445 9.70 38.24 -0.56
N LYS A 446 10.41 38.91 -1.48
CA LYS A 446 10.49 38.52 -2.91
C LYS A 446 9.11 38.23 -3.55
N LEU A 447 8.13 39.07 -3.26
CA LEU A 447 6.71 38.84 -3.58
C LEU A 447 6.44 38.52 -5.06
N ASP A 448 7.10 39.23 -5.99
CA ASP A 448 6.94 38.97 -7.45
C ASP A 448 7.44 37.59 -7.85
N GLU A 449 8.61 37.19 -7.31
CA GLU A 449 9.16 35.86 -7.52
C GLU A 449 8.25 34.79 -6.92
N ALA A 450 7.78 35.01 -5.72
CA ALA A 450 6.88 34.11 -5.00
C ALA A 450 5.57 33.87 -5.75
N MET A 451 4.96 34.93 -6.26
CA MET A 451 3.73 34.83 -7.07
C MET A 451 3.99 34.04 -8.37
N THR A 452 5.10 34.32 -9.05
CA THR A 452 5.47 33.56 -10.28
C THR A 452 5.62 32.06 -9.98
N MET A 453 6.20 31.69 -8.85
CA MET A 453 6.34 30.29 -8.44
C MET A 453 4.99 29.65 -8.17
N ILE A 454 4.09 30.32 -7.46
CA ILE A 454 2.76 29.79 -7.14
C ILE A 454 1.90 29.68 -8.40
N GLU A 455 1.91 30.70 -9.28
CA GLU A 455 1.21 30.64 -10.58
C GLU A 455 1.69 29.47 -11.42
N LYS A 456 3.01 29.24 -11.46
CA LYS A 456 3.58 28.05 -12.11
C LYS A 456 3.10 26.76 -11.45
N ALA A 457 3.07 26.68 -10.12
CA ALA A 457 2.58 25.51 -9.39
C ALA A 457 1.11 25.22 -9.73
N VAL A 458 0.24 26.25 -9.78
CA VAL A 458 -1.16 26.10 -10.19
C VAL A 458 -1.26 25.60 -11.63
N SER A 459 -0.43 26.12 -12.55
CA SER A 459 -0.43 25.66 -13.95
C SER A 459 -0.07 24.19 -14.09
N LEU A 460 0.80 23.68 -13.22
CA LEU A 460 1.24 22.26 -13.19
C LEU A 460 0.22 21.35 -12.52
N GLN A 461 -0.49 21.85 -11.50
CA GLN A 461 -1.47 21.09 -10.71
C GLN A 461 -2.74 21.92 -10.43
N PRO A 462 -3.57 22.20 -11.45
CA PRO A 462 -4.74 23.09 -11.30
C PRO A 462 -5.88 22.52 -10.45
N GLU A 463 -5.88 21.22 -10.21
CA GLU A 463 -6.87 20.51 -9.37
C GLU A 463 -6.36 20.27 -7.93
N SER A 464 -5.23 20.84 -7.56
CA SER A 464 -4.71 20.77 -6.19
C SER A 464 -5.24 21.94 -5.36
N GLY A 465 -6.26 21.68 -4.53
CA GLY A 465 -6.94 22.73 -3.78
C GLY A 465 -6.02 23.58 -2.91
N TYR A 466 -5.03 22.97 -2.23
CA TYR A 466 -4.09 23.73 -1.40
C TYR A 466 -3.11 24.58 -2.21
N ILE A 467 -2.78 24.21 -3.45
CA ILE A 467 -1.95 25.05 -4.34
C ILE A 467 -2.76 26.23 -4.86
N VAL A 468 -4.03 26.00 -5.20
CA VAL A 468 -4.95 27.06 -5.64
C VAL A 468 -5.27 28.01 -4.49
N ASP A 469 -5.42 27.52 -3.25
CA ASP A 469 -5.55 28.32 -2.04
C ASP A 469 -4.32 29.23 -1.81
N SER A 470 -3.12 28.70 -2.01
CA SER A 470 -1.88 29.48 -1.88
C SER A 470 -1.84 30.65 -2.87
N LEU A 471 -2.35 30.46 -4.09
CA LEU A 471 -2.48 31.56 -5.07
C LEU A 471 -3.46 32.63 -4.58
N ALA A 472 -4.63 32.21 -4.12
CA ALA A 472 -5.64 33.11 -3.59
C ALA A 472 -5.12 33.89 -2.36
N TRP A 473 -4.42 33.20 -1.47
CA TRP A 473 -3.81 33.81 -0.30
C TRP A 473 -2.68 34.81 -0.66
N GLY A 474 -1.85 34.47 -1.65
CA GLY A 474 -0.84 35.38 -2.19
C GLY A 474 -1.47 36.66 -2.74
N LEU A 475 -2.53 36.55 -3.54
CA LEU A 475 -3.30 37.69 -4.05
C LEU A 475 -3.94 38.50 -2.92
N PHE A 476 -4.45 37.82 -1.87
CA PHE A 476 -4.96 38.48 -0.66
C PHE A 476 -3.89 39.35 0.01
N LYS A 477 -2.70 38.81 0.24
CA LYS A 477 -1.55 39.54 0.85
C LYS A 477 -1.10 40.75 0.01
N LEU A 478 -1.32 40.67 -1.31
CA LEU A 478 -1.03 41.76 -2.26
C LEU A 478 -2.19 42.77 -2.38
N GLY A 479 -3.33 42.59 -1.68
CA GLY A 479 -4.51 43.45 -1.78
C GLY A 479 -5.37 43.23 -3.02
N LYS A 480 -5.05 42.23 -3.86
CA LYS A 480 -5.78 41.91 -5.11
C LYS A 480 -6.99 41.01 -4.85
N TYR A 481 -7.91 41.51 -4.03
CA TYR A 481 -8.99 40.69 -3.47
C TYR A 481 -9.97 40.17 -4.51
N GLU A 482 -10.40 41.01 -5.46
CA GLU A 482 -11.35 40.62 -6.51
C GLU A 482 -10.75 39.53 -7.42
N THR A 483 -9.44 39.62 -7.71
CA THR A 483 -8.73 38.61 -8.49
C THR A 483 -8.60 37.30 -7.71
N ALA A 484 -8.51 37.35 -6.38
CA ALA A 484 -8.36 36.17 -5.53
C ALA A 484 -9.66 35.35 -5.39
N ILE A 485 -10.85 36.01 -5.48
CA ILE A 485 -12.15 35.33 -5.28
C ILE A 485 -12.33 34.05 -6.11
N PRO A 486 -12.19 34.07 -7.44
CA PRO A 486 -12.39 32.85 -8.22
C PRO A 486 -11.43 31.70 -7.84
N HIS A 487 -10.23 32.02 -7.38
CA HIS A 487 -9.25 31.02 -6.96
C HIS A 487 -9.63 30.41 -5.61
N ILE A 488 -10.02 31.22 -4.62
CA ILE A 488 -10.39 30.67 -3.32
C ILE A 488 -11.73 29.90 -3.38
N GLU A 489 -12.68 30.35 -4.20
CA GLU A 489 -13.92 29.60 -4.43
C GLU A 489 -13.62 28.24 -5.07
N LYS A 490 -12.69 28.18 -6.06
CA LYS A 490 -12.24 26.91 -6.65
C LYS A 490 -11.50 26.04 -5.63
N ALA A 491 -10.63 26.60 -4.79
CA ALA A 491 -9.96 25.86 -3.73
C ALA A 491 -10.96 25.23 -2.74
N ALA A 492 -12.01 26.00 -2.36
CA ALA A 492 -13.07 25.53 -1.47
C ALA A 492 -13.97 24.45 -2.12
N GLU A 493 -14.14 24.45 -3.44
CA GLU A 493 -14.78 23.35 -4.17
C GLU A 493 -13.94 22.07 -4.15
N LEU A 494 -12.62 22.21 -4.32
CA LEU A 494 -11.68 21.09 -4.31
C LEU A 494 -11.45 20.51 -2.91
N MET A 495 -11.57 21.36 -1.87
CA MET A 495 -11.34 21.01 -0.46
C MET A 495 -12.52 21.44 0.43
N PRO A 496 -13.71 20.84 0.26
CA PRO A 496 -14.95 21.35 0.84
C PRO A 496 -15.06 21.24 2.37
N VAL A 497 -14.19 20.46 3.02
CA VAL A 497 -14.18 20.26 4.48
C VAL A 497 -12.87 20.72 5.14
N ASP A 498 -12.03 21.46 4.40
CA ASP A 498 -10.79 22.00 4.94
C ASP A 498 -11.04 23.28 5.74
N PRO A 499 -10.62 23.35 7.03
CA PRO A 499 -10.86 24.51 7.86
C PRO A 499 -10.07 25.76 7.41
N ILE A 500 -8.85 25.60 6.90
CA ILE A 500 -7.97 26.71 6.52
C ILE A 500 -8.46 27.35 5.22
N VAL A 501 -8.72 26.55 4.20
CA VAL A 501 -9.29 27.04 2.92
C VAL A 501 -10.62 27.76 3.15
N THR A 502 -11.47 27.20 4.04
CA THR A 502 -12.77 27.81 4.38
C THR A 502 -12.59 29.11 5.17
N ASP A 503 -11.57 29.22 6.02
CA ASP A 503 -11.22 30.45 6.74
C ASP A 503 -10.71 31.52 5.78
N HIS A 504 -9.80 31.18 4.86
CA HIS A 504 -9.31 32.09 3.81
C HIS A 504 -10.44 32.58 2.89
N LEU A 505 -11.42 31.72 2.54
CA LEU A 505 -12.60 32.13 1.79
C LEU A 505 -13.40 33.18 2.56
N GLY A 506 -13.55 33.01 3.88
CA GLY A 506 -14.19 34.00 4.74
C GLY A 506 -13.42 35.31 4.76
N ASP A 507 -12.09 35.28 4.85
CA ASP A 507 -11.26 36.49 4.86
C ASP A 507 -11.36 37.26 3.53
N LEU A 508 -11.38 36.54 2.40
CA LEU A 508 -11.54 37.14 1.08
C LEU A 508 -12.95 37.72 0.87
N TYR A 509 -13.99 37.02 1.32
CA TYR A 509 -15.36 37.59 1.28
C TYR A 509 -15.48 38.86 2.13
N TRP A 510 -14.85 38.92 3.29
CA TRP A 510 -14.80 40.13 4.10
C TRP A 510 -14.11 41.27 3.36
N ALA A 511 -12.94 41.01 2.77
CA ALA A 511 -12.17 42.03 2.06
C ALA A 511 -12.90 42.65 0.86
N VAL A 512 -13.77 41.90 0.17
CA VAL A 512 -14.62 42.42 -0.91
C VAL A 512 -16.01 42.94 -0.43
N GLY A 513 -16.22 43.07 0.88
CA GLY A 513 -17.44 43.62 1.47
C GLY A 513 -18.59 42.62 1.66
N ARG A 514 -18.43 41.35 1.33
CA ARG A 514 -19.40 40.25 1.50
C ARG A 514 -19.42 39.74 2.95
N GLN A 515 -19.63 40.61 3.93
CA GLN A 515 -19.44 40.34 5.36
C GLN A 515 -20.34 39.23 5.93
N LEU A 516 -21.57 39.09 5.43
CA LEU A 516 -22.48 38.04 5.87
C LEU A 516 -21.98 36.67 5.45
N GLU A 517 -21.49 36.54 4.22
CA GLU A 517 -20.92 35.33 3.66
C GLU A 517 -19.60 34.99 4.36
N ALA A 518 -18.77 35.99 4.64
CA ALA A 518 -17.55 35.81 5.44
C ALA A 518 -17.85 35.16 6.80
N LYS A 519 -18.81 35.70 7.54
CA LYS A 519 -19.21 35.13 8.85
C LYS A 519 -19.79 33.73 8.73
N PHE A 520 -20.44 33.42 7.60
CA PHE A 520 -20.92 32.07 7.35
C PHE A 520 -19.75 31.09 7.14
N GLN A 521 -18.76 31.46 6.33
CA GLN A 521 -17.57 30.61 6.09
C GLN A 521 -16.74 30.42 7.36
N TRP A 522 -16.52 31.45 8.17
CA TRP A 522 -15.82 31.31 9.45
C TRP A 522 -16.52 30.37 10.43
N ARG A 523 -17.87 30.38 10.50
CA ARG A 523 -18.62 29.41 11.30
C ARG A 523 -18.46 27.99 10.75
N ARG A 524 -18.48 27.86 9.41
CA ARG A 524 -18.28 26.61 8.73
C ARG A 524 -16.86 26.07 8.98
N ALA A 525 -15.83 26.89 8.91
CA ALA A 525 -14.44 26.54 9.23
C ALA A 525 -14.31 25.97 10.65
N LEU A 526 -14.99 26.61 11.64
CA LEU A 526 -15.01 26.10 13.01
C LEU A 526 -15.66 24.71 13.15
N SER A 527 -16.61 24.36 12.28
CA SER A 527 -17.25 23.03 12.30
C SER A 527 -16.35 21.92 11.77
N PHE A 528 -15.24 22.25 11.12
CA PHE A 528 -14.25 21.32 10.59
C PHE A 528 -13.07 21.04 11.55
N ASN A 529 -13.23 21.37 12.83
CA ASN A 529 -12.26 21.15 13.90
C ASN A 529 -10.85 21.70 13.56
N PRO A 530 -10.68 23.01 13.28
CA PRO A 530 -9.38 23.62 13.08
C PRO A 530 -8.50 23.51 14.32
N GLU A 531 -7.19 23.64 14.14
CA GLU A 531 -6.25 23.73 15.26
C GLU A 531 -6.63 24.83 16.25
N LEU A 532 -6.24 24.69 17.53
CA LEU A 532 -6.66 25.61 18.59
C LEU A 532 -6.30 27.07 18.30
N LYS A 533 -5.15 27.32 17.70
CA LYS A 533 -4.68 28.65 17.30
C LYS A 533 -5.64 29.26 16.27
N ASP A 534 -5.94 28.53 15.20
CA ASP A 534 -6.82 28.98 14.12
C ASP A 534 -8.25 29.13 14.58
N ALA A 535 -8.76 28.16 15.37
CA ALA A 535 -10.08 28.27 15.99
C ALA A 535 -10.23 29.54 16.84
N THR A 536 -9.18 29.93 17.56
CA THR A 536 -9.18 31.14 18.40
C THR A 536 -9.23 32.39 17.51
N ARG A 537 -8.41 32.44 16.46
CA ARG A 537 -8.39 33.55 15.50
C ARG A 537 -9.70 33.68 14.76
N ILE A 538 -10.32 32.60 14.32
CA ILE A 538 -11.62 32.58 13.65
C ILE A 538 -12.73 33.08 14.58
N ARG A 539 -12.75 32.69 15.86
CA ARG A 539 -13.72 33.21 16.84
C ARG A 539 -13.57 34.71 17.04
N GLU A 540 -12.35 35.23 17.03
CA GLU A 540 -12.09 36.65 17.15
C GLU A 540 -12.60 37.43 15.91
N LYS A 541 -12.35 36.91 14.69
CA LYS A 541 -12.93 37.46 13.45
C LYS A 541 -14.47 37.52 13.50
N LEU A 542 -15.11 36.50 14.03
CA LEU A 542 -16.57 36.50 14.20
C LEU A 542 -17.05 37.56 15.20
N ARG A 543 -16.24 37.89 16.21
CA ARG A 543 -16.55 38.84 17.27
C ARG A 543 -16.36 40.29 16.82
N VAL A 544 -15.19 40.61 16.23
CA VAL A 544 -14.80 42.01 15.96
C VAL A 544 -14.64 42.33 14.46
N GLY A 545 -14.67 41.33 13.60
CA GLY A 545 -14.36 41.45 12.17
C GLY A 545 -12.88 41.23 11.87
N LEU A 546 -12.57 40.96 10.58
CA LEU A 546 -11.19 40.69 10.14
C LEU A 546 -10.28 41.91 10.32
N ASP A 547 -10.76 43.12 9.99
CA ASP A 547 -9.92 44.32 10.03
C ASP A 547 -9.38 44.60 11.44
N GLU A 548 -10.22 44.47 12.47
CA GLU A 548 -9.76 44.62 13.87
C GLU A 548 -8.77 43.52 14.29
N VAL A 549 -8.96 42.30 13.79
CA VAL A 549 -7.98 41.22 14.05
C VAL A 549 -6.63 41.56 13.40
N LEU A 550 -6.62 42.02 12.15
CA LEU A 550 -5.40 42.43 11.46
C LEU A 550 -4.69 43.57 12.18
N ILE A 551 -5.43 44.60 12.62
CA ILE A 551 -4.88 45.73 13.39
C ILE A 551 -4.24 45.21 14.71
N ASN A 552 -4.91 44.32 15.43
CA ASN A 552 -4.40 43.75 16.66
C ASN A 552 -3.13 42.90 16.44
N GLU A 553 -2.99 42.30 15.26
CA GLU A 553 -1.82 41.58 14.79
C GLU A 553 -0.69 42.51 14.25
N GLY A 554 -0.92 43.83 14.23
CA GLY A 554 0.02 44.85 13.72
C GLY A 554 0.06 44.95 12.19
N LEU A 555 -0.97 44.39 11.54
CA LEU A 555 -1.13 44.41 10.09
C LEU A 555 -2.11 45.55 9.66
N LYS A 556 -2.06 45.87 8.36
CA LYS A 556 -3.01 46.85 7.79
C LYS A 556 -4.38 46.22 7.60
N PRO A 557 -5.47 46.97 7.86
CA PRO A 557 -6.81 46.51 7.56
C PRO A 557 -7.01 46.34 6.05
N THR A 558 -7.95 45.50 5.65
CA THR A 558 -8.22 45.20 4.23
C THR A 558 -8.61 46.46 3.42
N SER A 559 -9.28 47.45 4.04
CA SER A 559 -9.65 48.72 3.42
C SER A 559 -8.47 49.55 2.92
N ASP A 560 -7.33 49.53 3.63
CA ASP A 560 -6.13 50.32 3.30
C ASP A 560 -5.34 49.72 2.12
N LEU A 561 -5.42 48.40 1.95
CA LEU A 561 -4.78 47.67 0.83
C LEU A 561 -5.62 47.82 -0.46
N TYR A 562 -6.94 47.80 -0.34
CA TYR A 562 -7.88 47.95 -1.45
C TYR A 562 -7.84 49.34 -2.13
N ALA A 563 -7.38 50.36 -1.41
CA ALA A 563 -7.25 51.74 -1.94
C ALA A 563 -6.10 51.89 -2.96
N ASN A 564 -5.14 50.96 -3.00
CA ASN A 564 -3.98 51.02 -3.91
C ASN A 564 -4.22 50.30 -5.24
N ASP A 565 -5.34 49.63 -5.43
CA ASP A 565 -5.66 48.83 -6.62
C ASP A 565 -6.61 49.60 -7.60
N LYS A 566 -6.89 50.89 -7.33
CA LYS A 566 -7.65 51.84 -8.17
C LYS A 566 -6.73 52.92 -8.73
#